data_6dc6d4193a7e9ec42e9446e94d7b4942
#
_entry.id   6dc6d4193a7e9ec42e9446e94d7b4942
#
_cell.length_a   1.000
_cell.length_b   1.000
_cell.length_c   1.000
_cell.angle_alpha   90.00
_cell.angle_beta   90.00
_cell.angle_gamma   90.00
#
_symmetry.space_group_name_H-M   'P 1'
#
loop_
_entity.id
_entity.type
_entity.pdbx_description
1 polymer ?
#
loop_
_entity_poly.entity_id
_entity_poly.type
_entity_poly.pdbx_seq_one_letter_code
_entity_poly.pdbx_strand_id
1 'polypeptide(L)'
;MKTNKANKVSFNAAKSKLLTTLVLAALAVPGVAMAADAAPAPAVTANVGWVSNYVFRGITQTVGKPAVQGGFDYAHSSGFYAGVWGSNVSWITGSGATGDVSLETDTYLGIRNSFATDFSYDVGLIRYNYLGSYTPPAGFVKADTAEMYGSIGYKWISAKLSYALGDFLTVPSASGTTYLEVNASYPVADSGVAVGAHYGKQKYKGTPADTLVAAGFDPSYSDYKLNVTKDFSGYLVGLAYSNTNAKSGGYYTYTSTSGQTKDWGKSAVALSVVHSF
;
A
#
# COMPACT_ATOMS: atom_id res chain seq x y z
N MET A 1 -36.18 -57.56 -32.30
CA MET A 1 -36.34 -56.26 -31.60
C MET A 1 -35.18 -56.11 -30.62
N LYS A 2 -34.16 -55.35 -30.96
CA LYS A 2 -32.99 -55.08 -30.09
C LYS A 2 -32.98 -53.55 -29.81
N THR A 3 -33.23 -53.19 -28.58
CA THR A 3 -33.23 -51.83 -28.12
C THR A 3 -31.79 -51.41 -27.80
N ASN A 4 -31.28 -50.41 -28.54
CA ASN A 4 -30.01 -49.76 -28.25
C ASN A 4 -30.16 -48.85 -27.04
N LYS A 5 -29.44 -49.15 -25.97
CA LYS A 5 -29.21 -48.21 -24.85
C LYS A 5 -28.08 -47.28 -25.23
N ALA A 6 -28.39 -46.00 -25.42
CA ALA A 6 -27.40 -44.95 -25.55
C ALA A 6 -26.77 -44.67 -24.17
N ASN A 7 -25.50 -44.88 -24.04
CA ASN A 7 -24.69 -44.46 -22.90
C ASN A 7 -24.53 -42.93 -22.90
N LYS A 8 -25.18 -42.26 -21.96
CA LYS A 8 -24.91 -40.87 -21.63
C LYS A 8 -23.59 -40.81 -20.83
N VAL A 9 -22.53 -40.35 -21.49
CA VAL A 9 -21.30 -39.97 -20.81
C VAL A 9 -21.58 -38.67 -20.06
N SER A 10 -21.63 -38.75 -18.74
CA SER A 10 -21.72 -37.61 -17.86
C SER A 10 -20.32 -37.00 -17.72
N PHE A 11 -20.07 -35.85 -18.34
CA PHE A 11 -18.94 -35.03 -18.05
C PHE A 11 -19.16 -34.33 -16.71
N ASN A 12 -18.64 -34.91 -15.64
CA ASN A 12 -18.44 -34.18 -14.39
C ASN A 12 -17.29 -33.19 -14.59
N ALA A 13 -17.64 -31.97 -14.94
CA ALA A 13 -16.74 -30.85 -14.83
C ALA A 13 -16.51 -30.58 -13.33
N ALA A 14 -15.39 -31.10 -12.82
CA ALA A 14 -14.87 -30.67 -11.54
C ALA A 14 -14.57 -29.17 -11.63
N LYS A 15 -15.48 -28.35 -11.09
CA LYS A 15 -15.22 -26.92 -10.90
C LYS A 15 -14.09 -26.80 -9.88
N SER A 16 -12.88 -26.62 -10.36
CA SER A 16 -11.76 -26.16 -9.57
C SER A 16 -12.13 -24.82 -8.94
N LYS A 17 -12.41 -24.84 -7.65
CA LYS A 17 -12.57 -23.62 -6.86
C LYS A 17 -11.18 -23.03 -6.65
N LEU A 18 -10.72 -22.25 -7.59
CA LEU A 18 -9.56 -21.38 -7.36
C LEU A 18 -10.04 -20.21 -6.51
N LEU A 19 -9.94 -20.35 -5.19
CA LEU A 19 -10.02 -19.23 -4.26
C LEU A 19 -8.73 -18.42 -4.42
N THR A 20 -8.69 -17.51 -5.39
CA THR A 20 -7.62 -16.54 -5.46
C THR A 20 -8.06 -15.32 -4.65
N THR A 21 -8.02 -15.43 -3.34
CA THR A 21 -8.06 -14.28 -2.45
C THR A 21 -6.71 -13.59 -2.60
N LEU A 22 -6.61 -12.63 -3.52
CA LEU A 22 -5.43 -11.78 -3.63
C LEU A 22 -5.46 -10.81 -2.44
N VAL A 23 -4.96 -11.26 -1.31
CA VAL A 23 -4.63 -10.37 -0.18
C VAL A 23 -3.36 -9.63 -0.58
N LEU A 24 -3.50 -8.44 -1.14
CA LEU A 24 -2.40 -7.48 -1.22
C LEU A 24 -2.21 -6.86 0.16
N ALA A 25 -1.72 -7.65 1.08
CA ALA A 25 -1.26 -7.18 2.36
C ALA A 25 0.21 -6.79 2.27
N ALA A 26 0.54 -5.77 2.99
CA ALA A 26 1.90 -5.34 3.34
C ALA A 26 2.72 -4.59 2.31
N LEU A 27 2.13 -3.69 1.58
CA LEU A 27 2.78 -2.45 1.14
C LEU A 27 1.63 -1.49 0.86
N ALA A 28 1.32 -0.60 1.78
CA ALA A 28 0.25 0.39 1.81
C ALA A 28 -0.36 0.77 0.43
N VAL A 29 -1.09 -0.16 -0.18
CA VAL A 29 -1.93 0.09 -1.34
C VAL A 29 -3.27 -0.55 -1.02
N PRO A 30 -4.37 0.21 -0.91
CA PRO A 30 -5.71 -0.36 -0.91
C PRO A 30 -5.83 -1.27 -2.14
N GLY A 31 -6.14 -2.55 -1.89
CA GLY A 31 -6.01 -3.61 -2.86
C GLY A 31 -6.78 -3.36 -4.16
N VAL A 32 -6.14 -3.64 -5.28
CA VAL A 32 -6.84 -3.86 -6.55
C VAL A 32 -7.59 -5.17 -6.42
N ALA A 33 -8.89 -5.11 -6.19
CA ALA A 33 -9.75 -6.28 -6.29
C ALA A 33 -9.80 -6.71 -7.76
N MET A 34 -9.15 -7.81 -8.09
CA MET A 34 -9.38 -8.48 -9.38
C MET A 34 -10.78 -9.04 -9.36
N ALA A 35 -11.63 -8.62 -10.33
CA ALA A 35 -12.96 -9.14 -10.51
C ALA A 35 -12.89 -10.62 -10.95
N ALA A 36 -13.20 -11.52 -10.02
CA ALA A 36 -13.65 -12.85 -10.32
C ALA A 36 -15.06 -12.97 -9.72
N ASP A 37 -15.95 -13.72 -10.37
CA ASP A 37 -17.26 -14.10 -9.82
C ASP A 37 -17.05 -14.88 -8.50
N ALA A 38 -16.73 -14.15 -7.43
CA ALA A 38 -16.53 -14.69 -6.10
C ALA A 38 -17.87 -14.66 -5.36
N ALA A 39 -18.11 -15.71 -4.58
CA ALA A 39 -19.09 -15.67 -3.50
C ALA A 39 -18.91 -14.36 -2.70
N PRO A 40 -19.99 -13.78 -2.17
CA PRO A 40 -19.88 -12.52 -1.42
C PRO A 40 -18.78 -12.66 -0.36
N ALA A 41 -17.83 -11.74 -0.40
CA ALA A 41 -16.75 -11.68 0.58
C ALA A 41 -17.35 -11.59 1.99
N PRO A 42 -16.74 -12.19 3.01
CA PRO A 42 -17.20 -12.00 4.38
C PRO A 42 -17.28 -10.51 4.69
N ALA A 43 -18.32 -10.09 5.41
CA ALA A 43 -18.55 -8.68 5.73
C ALA A 43 -17.41 -8.05 6.55
N VAL A 44 -16.64 -8.88 7.27
CA VAL A 44 -15.47 -8.46 8.03
C VAL A 44 -14.32 -9.43 7.76
N THR A 45 -13.15 -8.90 7.47
CA THR A 45 -11.89 -9.64 7.36
C THR A 45 -10.83 -9.02 8.27
N ALA A 46 -9.84 -9.81 8.64
CA ALA A 46 -8.70 -9.35 9.40
C ALA A 46 -7.41 -9.86 8.75
N ASN A 47 -6.31 -9.17 8.98
CA ASN A 47 -5.00 -9.62 8.56
C ASN A 47 -3.94 -9.29 9.62
N VAL A 48 -2.86 -10.08 9.63
CA VAL A 48 -1.65 -9.81 10.38
C VAL A 48 -0.46 -10.17 9.53
N GLY A 49 0.59 -9.36 9.62
CA GLY A 49 1.80 -9.56 8.83
C GLY A 49 3.06 -9.08 9.53
N TRP A 50 4.16 -9.53 8.96
CA TRP A 50 5.49 -9.10 9.32
C TRP A 50 6.25 -8.71 8.06
N VAL A 51 7.03 -7.62 8.13
CA VAL A 51 7.93 -7.20 7.05
C VAL A 51 9.31 -6.90 7.63
N SER A 52 10.35 -7.23 6.88
CA SER A 52 11.72 -6.94 7.30
C SER A 52 12.08 -5.45 7.23
N ASN A 53 11.36 -4.67 6.44
CA ASN A 53 11.46 -3.23 6.29
C ASN A 53 10.14 -2.69 5.75
N TYR A 54 9.47 -1.82 6.50
CA TYR A 54 8.26 -1.15 6.02
C TYR A 54 8.66 -0.01 5.08
N VAL A 55 8.23 -0.09 3.82
CA VAL A 55 8.49 0.90 2.77
C VAL A 55 7.16 1.45 2.26
N PHE A 56 6.95 2.75 2.38
CA PHE A 56 5.78 3.47 1.89
C PHE A 56 6.20 4.44 0.79
N ARG A 57 5.60 4.32 -0.41
CA ARG A 57 5.93 5.14 -1.60
C ARG A 57 7.45 5.24 -1.82
N GLY A 58 8.15 4.11 -1.73
CA GLY A 58 9.60 4.01 -1.89
C GLY A 58 10.46 4.49 -0.70
N ILE A 59 9.85 5.09 0.33
CA ILE A 59 10.55 5.62 1.51
C ILE A 59 10.40 4.66 2.70
N THR A 60 11.50 4.27 3.33
CA THR A 60 11.46 3.41 4.52
C THR A 60 10.80 4.11 5.70
N GLN A 61 9.86 3.45 6.35
CA GLN A 61 9.14 3.91 7.55
C GLN A 61 9.78 3.39 8.84
N THR A 62 10.58 2.35 8.75
CA THR A 62 11.23 1.69 9.89
C THR A 62 12.76 1.77 9.85
N VAL A 63 13.32 2.56 8.93
CA VAL A 63 14.78 2.75 8.76
C VAL A 63 15.51 1.41 8.56
N GLY A 64 14.90 0.48 7.81
CA GLY A 64 15.45 -0.84 7.54
C GLY A 64 15.31 -1.84 8.69
N LYS A 65 14.43 -1.57 9.67
CA LYS A 65 14.09 -2.49 10.76
C LYS A 65 12.76 -3.20 10.47
N PRO A 66 12.51 -4.35 11.11
CA PRO A 66 11.23 -5.05 10.94
C PRO A 66 10.03 -4.26 11.47
N ALA A 67 8.87 -4.54 10.85
CA ALA A 67 7.58 -4.11 11.33
C ALA A 67 6.61 -5.27 11.46
N VAL A 68 5.69 -5.16 12.43
CA VAL A 68 4.47 -5.95 12.54
C VAL A 68 3.32 -5.06 12.08
N GLN A 69 2.47 -5.62 11.25
CA GLN A 69 1.40 -4.89 10.57
C GLN A 69 0.10 -5.69 10.67
N GLY A 70 -1.04 -5.02 10.65
CA GLY A 70 -2.30 -5.73 10.63
C GLY A 70 -3.49 -4.79 10.57
N GLY A 71 -4.67 -5.33 10.30
CA GLY A 71 -5.86 -4.52 10.16
C GLY A 71 -7.15 -5.32 10.10
N PHE A 72 -8.24 -4.56 10.06
CA PHE A 72 -9.60 -5.05 9.92
C PHE A 72 -10.29 -4.28 8.79
N ASP A 73 -11.01 -5.01 7.96
CA ASP A 73 -11.78 -4.46 6.85
C ASP A 73 -13.24 -4.89 6.95
N TYR A 74 -14.14 -3.97 6.74
CA TYR A 74 -15.55 -4.21 6.49
C TYR A 74 -15.87 -3.96 5.01
N ALA A 75 -16.57 -4.87 4.37
CA ALA A 75 -17.04 -4.73 3.00
C ALA A 75 -18.55 -5.00 2.92
N HIS A 76 -19.27 -4.11 2.25
CA HIS A 76 -20.71 -4.22 1.98
C HIS A 76 -20.96 -4.56 0.52
N SER A 77 -22.06 -5.27 0.23
CA SER A 77 -22.43 -5.70 -1.12
C SER A 77 -22.69 -4.55 -2.11
N SER A 78 -22.93 -3.33 -1.61
CA SER A 78 -23.04 -2.12 -2.46
C SER A 78 -21.69 -1.63 -3.00
N GLY A 79 -20.58 -2.22 -2.55
CA GLY A 79 -19.22 -1.75 -2.82
C GLY A 79 -18.66 -0.81 -1.76
N PHE A 80 -19.46 -0.35 -0.80
CA PHE A 80 -18.96 0.43 0.35
C PHE A 80 -18.01 -0.43 1.18
N TYR A 81 -16.93 0.18 1.63
CA TYR A 81 -15.99 -0.45 2.58
C TYR A 81 -15.46 0.58 3.57
N ALA A 82 -15.02 0.09 4.71
CA ALA A 82 -14.29 0.85 5.72
C ALA A 82 -13.29 -0.07 6.40
N GLY A 83 -12.20 0.49 6.90
CA GLY A 83 -11.19 -0.31 7.57
C GLY A 83 -10.27 0.50 8.47
N VAL A 84 -9.49 -0.23 9.22
CA VAL A 84 -8.39 0.27 10.04
C VAL A 84 -7.18 -0.64 9.85
N TRP A 85 -6.02 -0.05 9.69
CA TRP A 85 -4.75 -0.76 9.60
C TRP A 85 -3.74 -0.10 10.53
N GLY A 86 -2.68 -0.80 10.90
CA GLY A 86 -1.62 -0.24 11.70
C GLY A 86 -0.28 -0.95 11.54
N SER A 87 0.78 -0.22 11.87
CA SER A 87 2.16 -0.67 11.81
C SER A 87 3.03 0.07 12.82
N ASN A 88 4.03 -0.59 13.35
CA ASN A 88 5.09 0.16 14.01
C ASN A 88 5.93 0.93 12.98
N VAL A 89 6.34 2.14 13.38
CA VAL A 89 7.18 3.05 12.58
C VAL A 89 8.30 3.65 13.42
N SER A 90 9.33 4.19 12.77
CA SER A 90 10.42 4.90 13.46
C SER A 90 10.93 6.14 12.71
N TRP A 91 10.33 6.44 11.55
CA TRP A 91 10.79 7.55 10.72
C TRP A 91 10.58 8.92 11.37
N ILE A 92 9.52 9.11 12.16
CA ILE A 92 9.20 10.40 12.79
C ILE A 92 10.26 10.79 13.83
N THR A 93 10.61 9.87 14.73
CA THR A 93 11.72 10.09 15.67
C THR A 93 13.05 10.18 14.94
N GLY A 94 13.18 9.42 13.85
CA GLY A 94 14.34 9.46 12.96
C GLY A 94 14.49 10.80 12.24
N SER A 95 13.42 11.55 11.98
CA SER A 95 13.47 12.89 11.39
C SER A 95 13.74 14.02 12.39
N GLY A 96 14.03 13.67 13.64
CA GLY A 96 14.40 14.64 14.68
C GLY A 96 13.23 15.11 15.56
N ALA A 97 12.05 14.49 15.46
CA ALA A 97 10.98 14.71 16.44
C ALA A 97 11.43 14.22 17.83
N THR A 98 11.07 14.99 18.85
CA THR A 98 11.30 14.61 20.26
C THR A 98 10.06 14.05 20.89
N GLY A 99 10.21 13.13 21.83
CA GLY A 99 9.09 12.42 22.47
C GLY A 99 8.91 11.00 21.95
N ASP A 100 7.72 10.44 22.10
CA ASP A 100 7.42 9.05 21.80
C ASP A 100 6.34 8.96 20.72
N VAL A 101 6.71 8.37 19.57
CA VAL A 101 5.81 8.05 18.47
C VAL A 101 6.40 6.85 17.72
N SER A 102 5.69 5.75 17.76
CA SER A 102 6.16 4.48 17.19
C SER A 102 5.06 3.67 16.50
N LEU A 103 3.83 4.18 16.47
CA LEU A 103 2.68 3.51 15.89
C LEU A 103 1.97 4.40 14.87
N GLU A 104 1.80 3.90 13.67
CA GLU A 104 0.92 4.41 12.63
C GLU A 104 -0.39 3.64 12.64
N THR A 105 -1.50 4.36 12.54
CA THR A 105 -2.82 3.77 12.33
C THR A 105 -3.53 4.51 11.21
N ASP A 106 -4.01 3.76 10.23
CA ASP A 106 -4.71 4.27 9.08
C ASP A 106 -6.18 3.93 9.18
N THR A 107 -7.05 4.92 9.08
CA THR A 107 -8.48 4.73 8.97
C THR A 107 -8.92 5.13 7.57
N TYR A 108 -9.71 4.28 6.94
CA TYR A 108 -10.13 4.52 5.56
C TYR A 108 -11.56 4.06 5.30
N LEU A 109 -12.16 4.67 4.30
CA LEU A 109 -13.48 4.30 3.78
C LEU A 109 -13.59 4.67 2.31
N GLY A 110 -14.48 3.99 1.60
CA GLY A 110 -14.67 4.27 0.18
C GLY A 110 -15.78 3.44 -0.45
N ILE A 111 -15.84 3.56 -1.77
CA ILE A 111 -16.71 2.75 -2.62
C ILE A 111 -15.87 2.18 -3.75
N ARG A 112 -15.89 0.86 -3.90
CA ARG A 112 -15.24 0.14 -5.00
C ARG A 112 -16.21 -0.81 -5.66
N ASN A 113 -16.14 -0.86 -6.99
CA ASN A 113 -16.95 -1.79 -7.78
C ASN A 113 -16.26 -2.11 -9.11
N SER A 114 -16.78 -3.12 -9.79
CA SER A 114 -16.42 -3.43 -11.17
C SER A 114 -17.46 -2.84 -12.11
N PHE A 115 -17.02 -2.41 -13.29
CA PHE A 115 -17.86 -2.00 -14.39
C PHE A 115 -17.28 -2.56 -15.69
N ALA A 116 -18.14 -2.95 -16.63
CA ALA A 116 -17.73 -3.80 -17.74
C ALA A 116 -16.99 -5.07 -17.27
N THR A 117 -16.52 -5.92 -18.18
CA THR A 117 -16.02 -7.26 -17.83
C THR A 117 -14.70 -7.25 -17.05
N ASP A 118 -13.84 -6.25 -17.30
CA ASP A 118 -12.44 -6.27 -16.83
C ASP A 118 -12.04 -4.99 -16.10
N PHE A 119 -12.97 -4.04 -15.92
CA PHE A 119 -12.67 -2.75 -15.30
C PHE A 119 -13.14 -2.71 -13.85
N SER A 120 -12.39 -2.03 -13.01
CA SER A 120 -12.78 -1.70 -11.64
C SER A 120 -12.47 -0.23 -11.33
N TYR A 121 -13.15 0.30 -10.33
CA TYR A 121 -12.84 1.60 -9.75
C TYR A 121 -12.86 1.53 -8.23
N ASP A 122 -12.15 2.46 -7.62
CA ASP A 122 -12.12 2.67 -6.17
C ASP A 122 -11.97 4.17 -5.90
N VAL A 123 -12.86 4.73 -5.08
CA VAL A 123 -12.82 6.13 -4.64
C VAL A 123 -12.99 6.14 -3.14
N GLY A 124 -12.11 6.82 -2.43
CA GLY A 124 -12.15 6.81 -0.98
C GLY A 124 -11.37 7.94 -0.31
N LEU A 125 -11.40 7.87 1.00
CA LEU A 125 -10.67 8.73 1.92
C LEU A 125 -9.80 7.85 2.81
N ILE A 126 -8.63 8.34 3.15
CA ILE A 126 -7.74 7.72 4.11
C ILE A 126 -7.17 8.78 5.04
N ARG A 127 -7.04 8.44 6.31
CA ARG A 127 -6.35 9.25 7.30
C ARG A 127 -5.27 8.42 7.96
N TYR A 128 -4.05 8.88 7.82
CA TYR A 128 -2.87 8.39 8.51
C TYR A 128 -2.78 9.11 9.86
N ASN A 129 -2.69 8.37 10.95
CA ASN A 129 -2.54 8.90 12.30
C ASN A 129 -1.30 8.30 12.94
N TYR A 130 -0.48 9.16 13.55
CA TYR A 130 0.76 8.75 14.21
C TYR A 130 0.60 8.95 15.71
N LEU A 131 0.36 7.82 16.41
CA LEU A 131 -0.02 7.82 17.82
C LEU A 131 1.20 8.02 18.72
N GLY A 132 1.06 8.95 19.67
CA GLY A 132 2.06 9.25 20.68
C GLY A 132 2.12 10.72 21.06
N SER A 133 2.94 11.00 22.05
CA SER A 133 3.22 12.38 22.49
C SER A 133 4.59 12.81 21.99
N TYR A 134 4.59 13.58 20.91
CA TYR A 134 5.82 14.05 20.29
C TYR A 134 5.72 15.49 19.80
N THR A 135 6.88 16.14 19.68
CA THR A 135 7.03 17.49 19.13
C THR A 135 7.85 17.41 17.85
N PRO A 136 7.30 17.81 16.71
CA PRO A 136 8.04 17.90 15.46
C PRO A 136 9.21 18.89 15.54
N PRO A 137 10.20 18.79 14.68
CA PRO A 137 11.24 19.82 14.53
C PRO A 137 10.62 21.19 14.15
N ALA A 138 11.33 22.27 14.43
CA ALA A 138 10.88 23.62 14.07
C ALA A 138 10.60 23.74 12.57
N GLY A 139 9.44 24.32 12.22
CA GLY A 139 8.99 24.46 10.83
C GLY A 139 8.21 23.25 10.28
N PHE A 140 8.07 22.19 11.06
CA PHE A 140 7.27 21.00 10.71
C PHE A 140 6.06 20.87 11.64
N VAL A 141 5.08 20.08 11.21
CA VAL A 141 3.85 19.75 11.96
C VAL A 141 3.82 18.27 12.32
N LYS A 142 2.83 17.86 13.12
CA LYS A 142 2.56 16.44 13.34
C LYS A 142 2.27 15.74 12.01
N ALA A 143 2.69 14.50 11.90
CA ALA A 143 2.65 13.76 10.64
C ALA A 143 1.24 13.31 10.20
N ASP A 144 0.22 13.53 11.03
CA ASP A 144 -1.16 13.15 10.70
C ASP A 144 -1.60 13.75 9.36
N THR A 145 -2.11 12.90 8.48
CA THR A 145 -2.40 13.28 7.09
C THR A 145 -3.74 12.70 6.65
N ALA A 146 -4.52 13.47 5.93
CA ALA A 146 -5.73 13.01 5.27
C ALA A 146 -5.59 13.15 3.75
N GLU A 147 -5.95 12.10 3.02
CA GLU A 147 -5.99 12.09 1.56
C GLU A 147 -7.34 11.62 1.04
N MET A 148 -7.76 12.17 -0.08
CA MET A 148 -8.74 11.55 -0.95
C MET A 148 -8.02 10.82 -2.09
N TYR A 149 -8.62 9.75 -2.60
CA TYR A 149 -8.04 9.04 -3.73
C TYR A 149 -9.10 8.51 -4.69
N GLY A 150 -8.67 8.31 -5.93
CA GLY A 150 -9.43 7.62 -6.95
C GLY A 150 -8.51 6.71 -7.76
N SER A 151 -9.00 5.52 -8.07
CA SER A 151 -8.28 4.56 -8.92
C SER A 151 -9.17 3.95 -9.98
N ILE A 152 -8.53 3.50 -11.05
CA ILE A 152 -9.11 2.67 -12.10
C ILE A 152 -8.21 1.46 -12.32
N GLY A 153 -8.83 0.30 -12.47
CA GLY A 153 -8.15 -0.96 -12.79
C GLY A 153 -8.63 -1.53 -14.13
N TYR A 154 -7.74 -2.19 -14.83
CA TYR A 154 -8.04 -3.00 -16.00
C TYR A 154 -7.24 -4.30 -15.91
N LYS A 155 -7.94 -5.42 -15.72
CA LYS A 155 -7.31 -6.74 -15.50
C LYS A 155 -6.26 -6.66 -14.38
N TRP A 156 -5.00 -6.81 -14.73
CA TRP A 156 -3.86 -6.87 -13.80
C TRP A 156 -3.08 -5.54 -13.69
N ILE A 157 -3.60 -4.45 -14.27
CA ILE A 157 -3.01 -3.10 -14.20
C ILE A 157 -3.98 -2.15 -13.50
N SER A 158 -3.47 -1.23 -12.69
CA SER A 158 -4.24 -0.13 -12.12
C SER A 158 -3.46 1.18 -12.10
N ALA A 159 -4.19 2.28 -12.12
CA ALA A 159 -3.66 3.62 -11.85
C ALA A 159 -4.46 4.24 -10.70
N LYS A 160 -3.77 4.92 -9.77
CA LYS A 160 -4.38 5.61 -8.63
C LYS A 160 -3.76 6.99 -8.46
N LEU A 161 -4.62 7.97 -8.14
CA LEU A 161 -4.22 9.31 -7.75
C LEU A 161 -4.68 9.55 -6.32
N SER A 162 -3.75 9.91 -5.43
CA SER A 162 -4.03 10.40 -4.08
C SER A 162 -3.78 11.90 -4.02
N TYR A 163 -4.59 12.61 -3.23
CA TYR A 163 -4.56 14.07 -3.08
C TYR A 163 -4.68 14.44 -1.60
N ALA A 164 -3.68 15.13 -1.07
CA ALA A 164 -3.66 15.57 0.32
C ALA A 164 -4.65 16.73 0.56
N LEU A 165 -5.45 16.60 1.60
CA LEU A 165 -6.52 17.56 1.94
C LEU A 165 -6.04 18.70 2.86
N GLY A 166 -4.84 18.58 3.44
CA GLY A 166 -4.27 19.53 4.39
C GLY A 166 -2.76 19.40 4.47
N ASP A 167 -2.24 19.44 5.68
CA ASP A 167 -0.84 19.12 5.94
C ASP A 167 -0.53 17.72 5.42
N PHE A 168 0.67 17.54 4.87
CA PHE A 168 1.06 16.24 4.30
C PHE A 168 2.30 15.70 5.00
N LEU A 169 2.11 14.59 5.73
CA LEU A 169 3.11 14.05 6.64
C LEU A 169 3.58 15.17 7.59
N THR A 170 4.84 15.49 7.64
CA THR A 170 5.32 16.57 8.51
C THR A 170 5.33 17.96 7.86
N VAL A 171 4.92 18.10 6.60
CA VAL A 171 4.96 19.37 5.86
C VAL A 171 3.66 20.15 6.08
N PRO A 172 3.70 21.36 6.70
CA PRO A 172 2.52 22.19 6.89
C PRO A 172 2.04 22.80 5.57
N SER A 173 0.75 23.17 5.52
CA SER A 173 0.12 23.85 4.38
C SER A 173 0.38 23.17 3.02
N ALA A 174 0.45 21.82 3.02
CA ALA A 174 0.79 21.02 1.87
C ALA A 174 -0.44 20.43 1.13
N SER A 175 -1.62 21.04 1.32
CA SER A 175 -2.83 20.69 0.58
C SER A 175 -2.57 20.75 -0.93
N GLY A 176 -3.05 19.74 -1.66
CA GLY A 176 -2.77 19.59 -3.09
C GLY A 176 -1.49 18.81 -3.42
N THR A 177 -0.76 18.34 -2.43
CA THR A 177 0.27 17.32 -2.63
C THR A 177 -0.37 16.07 -3.21
N THR A 178 0.22 15.53 -4.27
CA THR A 178 -0.35 14.38 -5.01
C THR A 178 0.63 13.23 -5.10
N TYR A 179 0.07 12.02 -5.11
CA TYR A 179 0.81 10.81 -5.49
C TYR A 179 0.05 10.08 -6.59
N LEU A 180 0.66 10.02 -7.77
CA LEU A 180 0.17 9.23 -8.89
C LEU A 180 0.96 7.93 -8.96
N GLU A 181 0.27 6.81 -9.00
CA GLU A 181 0.89 5.49 -9.09
C GLU A 181 0.25 4.64 -10.18
N VAL A 182 1.06 3.79 -10.79
CA VAL A 182 0.64 2.72 -11.69
C VAL A 182 1.19 1.41 -11.14
N ASN A 183 0.31 0.43 -11.02
CA ASN A 183 0.62 -0.89 -10.49
C ASN A 183 0.26 -1.95 -11.53
N ALA A 184 1.07 -3.00 -11.59
CA ALA A 184 0.79 -4.21 -12.33
C ALA A 184 1.05 -5.42 -11.43
N SER A 185 0.15 -6.43 -11.46
CA SER A 185 0.32 -7.67 -10.71
C SER A 185 -0.20 -8.83 -11.57
N TYR A 186 0.71 -9.67 -12.04
CA TYR A 186 0.39 -10.74 -12.97
C TYR A 186 0.54 -12.11 -12.28
N PRO A 187 -0.53 -12.91 -12.19
CA PRO A 187 -0.48 -14.27 -11.67
C PRO A 187 0.24 -15.18 -12.66
N VAL A 188 1.19 -15.98 -12.17
CA VAL A 188 1.98 -16.91 -12.99
C VAL A 188 1.26 -18.27 -13.02
N ALA A 189 0.34 -18.42 -13.97
CA ALA A 189 -0.46 -19.63 -14.13
C ALA A 189 -0.99 -20.19 -12.79
N ASP A 190 -1.06 -21.49 -12.62
CA ASP A 190 -1.55 -22.16 -11.41
C ASP A 190 -0.47 -22.36 -10.33
N SER A 191 0.59 -21.56 -10.34
CA SER A 191 1.75 -21.74 -9.45
C SER A 191 1.57 -21.17 -8.04
N GLY A 192 0.51 -20.37 -7.81
CA GLY A 192 0.33 -19.57 -6.61
C GLY A 192 1.34 -18.40 -6.50
N VAL A 193 2.13 -18.16 -7.56
CA VAL A 193 3.09 -17.06 -7.65
C VAL A 193 2.45 -15.90 -8.40
N ALA A 194 2.70 -14.68 -7.93
CA ALA A 194 2.44 -13.46 -8.70
C ALA A 194 3.70 -12.60 -8.79
N VAL A 195 3.89 -11.96 -9.94
CA VAL A 195 4.95 -10.97 -10.15
C VAL A 195 4.33 -9.60 -10.27
N GLY A 196 4.95 -8.60 -9.64
CA GLY A 196 4.42 -7.25 -9.60
C GLY A 196 5.45 -6.20 -9.96
N ALA A 197 4.95 -5.11 -10.53
CA ALA A 197 5.71 -3.89 -10.81
C ALA A 197 4.88 -2.67 -10.40
N HIS A 198 5.58 -1.67 -9.91
CA HIS A 198 4.99 -0.41 -9.49
C HIS A 198 5.90 0.74 -9.92
N TYR A 199 5.25 1.84 -10.33
CA TYR A 199 5.87 3.13 -10.50
C TYR A 199 4.98 4.20 -9.86
N GLY A 200 5.59 5.08 -9.04
CA GLY A 200 4.91 6.17 -8.38
C GLY A 200 5.61 7.51 -8.57
N LYS A 201 4.84 8.60 -8.46
CA LYS A 201 5.35 9.97 -8.48
C LYS A 201 4.67 10.80 -7.39
N GLN A 202 5.45 11.17 -6.39
CA GLN A 202 5.08 12.10 -5.34
C GLN A 202 5.39 13.53 -5.79
N LYS A 203 4.38 14.42 -5.78
CA LYS A 203 4.56 15.83 -6.09
C LYS A 203 4.08 16.66 -4.91
N TYR A 204 5.00 17.27 -4.21
CA TYR A 204 4.71 18.17 -3.10
C TYR A 204 4.15 19.49 -3.60
N LYS A 205 3.28 20.10 -2.79
CA LYS A 205 2.65 21.39 -2.97
C LYS A 205 2.68 22.17 -1.66
N GLY A 206 2.40 23.47 -1.75
CA GLY A 206 2.28 24.38 -0.62
C GLY A 206 3.53 25.18 -0.31
N THR A 207 3.40 26.22 0.50
CA THR A 207 4.45 27.20 0.76
C THR A 207 5.79 26.62 1.24
N PRO A 208 5.82 25.62 2.15
CA PRO A 208 7.12 25.03 2.53
C PRO A 208 7.80 24.29 1.40
N ALA A 209 7.05 23.56 0.56
CA ALA A 209 7.60 22.91 -0.61
C ALA A 209 8.15 23.92 -1.61
N ASP A 210 7.41 25.01 -1.86
CA ASP A 210 7.85 26.09 -2.74
C ASP A 210 9.11 26.78 -2.21
N THR A 211 9.22 26.98 -0.90
CA THR A 211 10.41 27.53 -0.24
C THR A 211 11.61 26.60 -0.37
N LEU A 212 11.43 25.30 -0.20
CA LEU A 212 12.49 24.30 -0.41
C LEU A 212 12.94 24.28 -1.87
N VAL A 213 12.02 24.33 -2.81
CA VAL A 213 12.34 24.39 -4.25
C VAL A 213 13.13 25.66 -4.57
N ALA A 214 12.74 26.83 -4.04
CA ALA A 214 13.45 28.09 -4.21
C ALA A 214 14.88 28.03 -3.61
N ALA A 215 15.08 27.27 -2.54
CA ALA A 215 16.38 27.00 -1.95
C ALA A 215 17.18 25.89 -2.68
N GLY A 216 16.68 25.38 -3.81
CA GLY A 216 17.35 24.36 -4.61
C GLY A 216 17.08 22.91 -4.18
N PHE A 217 16.17 22.69 -3.24
CA PHE A 217 15.76 21.36 -2.79
C PHE A 217 14.31 21.08 -3.18
N ASP A 218 14.08 20.22 -4.15
CA ASP A 218 12.74 19.72 -4.49
C ASP A 218 12.46 18.43 -3.70
N PRO A 219 11.46 18.41 -2.79
CA PRO A 219 11.07 17.23 -2.05
C PRO A 219 10.29 16.22 -2.90
N SER A 220 9.88 16.59 -4.11
CA SER A 220 9.16 15.69 -5.02
C SER A 220 10.08 14.62 -5.58
N TYR A 221 9.55 13.41 -5.77
CA TYR A 221 10.33 12.27 -6.27
C TYR A 221 9.46 11.27 -7.02
N SER A 222 10.11 10.33 -7.67
CA SER A 222 9.49 9.12 -8.21
C SER A 222 10.10 7.89 -7.56
N ASP A 223 9.29 6.85 -7.46
CA ASP A 223 9.72 5.55 -6.95
C ASP A 223 9.30 4.43 -7.88
N TYR A 224 9.97 3.30 -7.76
CA TYR A 224 9.59 2.07 -8.41
C TYR A 224 9.82 0.87 -7.50
N LYS A 225 9.02 -0.17 -7.72
CA LYS A 225 9.12 -1.42 -6.98
C LYS A 225 8.89 -2.59 -7.94
N LEU A 226 9.68 -3.64 -7.76
CA LEU A 226 9.47 -4.97 -8.34
C LEU A 226 9.26 -5.95 -7.20
N ASN A 227 8.31 -6.85 -7.34
CA ASN A 227 8.04 -7.84 -6.30
C ASN A 227 7.60 -9.17 -6.88
N VAL A 228 7.84 -10.21 -6.09
CA VAL A 228 7.28 -11.53 -6.29
C VAL A 228 6.60 -11.96 -4.99
N THR A 229 5.43 -12.57 -5.11
CA THR A 229 4.68 -13.13 -3.98
C THR A 229 4.31 -14.57 -4.27
N LYS A 230 4.19 -15.37 -3.22
CA LYS A 230 3.67 -16.73 -3.31
C LYS A 230 2.78 -17.04 -2.11
N ASP A 231 1.62 -17.62 -2.39
CA ASP A 231 0.74 -18.15 -1.37
C ASP A 231 1.20 -19.56 -0.95
N PHE A 232 1.42 -19.74 0.35
CA PHE A 232 1.71 -21.01 0.99
C PHE A 232 0.56 -21.35 1.93
N SER A 233 -0.55 -21.82 1.37
CA SER A 233 -1.75 -22.23 2.13
C SER A 233 -2.30 -21.15 3.05
N GLY A 234 -2.47 -19.92 2.53
CA GLY A 234 -3.02 -18.77 3.24
C GLY A 234 -1.96 -17.86 3.88
N TYR A 235 -0.68 -18.25 3.80
CA TYR A 235 0.44 -17.38 4.15
C TYR A 235 1.05 -16.79 2.88
N LEU A 236 0.79 -15.52 2.63
CA LEU A 236 1.38 -14.81 1.49
C LEU A 236 2.80 -14.37 1.85
N VAL A 237 3.79 -14.99 1.22
CA VAL A 237 5.20 -14.63 1.34
C VAL A 237 5.59 -13.75 0.16
N GLY A 238 6.25 -12.62 0.43
CA GLY A 238 6.64 -11.66 -0.57
C GLY A 238 8.10 -11.25 -0.47
N LEU A 239 8.73 -11.03 -1.61
CA LEU A 239 10.04 -10.38 -1.73
C LEU A 239 9.88 -9.19 -2.66
N ALA A 240 10.32 -8.02 -2.22
CA ALA A 240 10.23 -6.78 -2.98
C ALA A 240 11.59 -6.06 -3.02
N TYR A 241 11.88 -5.47 -4.17
CA TYR A 241 12.93 -4.48 -4.33
C TYR A 241 12.29 -3.14 -4.70
N SER A 242 12.67 -2.07 -4.00
CA SER A 242 12.21 -0.71 -4.28
C SER A 242 13.38 0.26 -4.32
N ASN A 243 13.19 1.37 -5.05
CA ASN A 243 14.14 2.47 -5.09
C ASN A 243 13.42 3.77 -5.48
N THR A 244 14.06 4.91 -5.16
CA THR A 244 13.55 6.24 -5.52
C THR A 244 14.66 7.12 -6.11
N ASN A 245 14.25 8.23 -6.74
CA ASN A 245 15.12 9.33 -7.11
C ASN A 245 15.04 10.49 -6.10
N ALA A 246 14.50 10.27 -4.91
CA ALA A 246 14.47 11.25 -3.84
C ALA A 246 15.90 11.72 -3.53
N LYS A 247 16.11 13.04 -3.47
CA LYS A 247 17.45 13.60 -3.24
C LYS A 247 17.93 13.28 -1.85
N SER A 248 19.14 12.73 -1.74
CA SER A 248 19.84 12.54 -0.47
C SER A 248 20.08 13.89 0.20
N GLY A 249 20.03 13.91 1.51
CA GLY A 249 20.22 15.11 2.34
C GLY A 249 18.87 15.74 2.75
N GLY A 250 18.90 16.51 3.81
CA GLY A 250 17.74 17.23 4.34
C GLY A 250 16.57 16.31 4.68
N TYR A 251 15.48 16.41 3.94
CA TYR A 251 14.19 15.80 4.25
C TYR A 251 14.19 14.25 4.21
N TYR A 252 15.04 13.63 3.37
CA TYR A 252 15.08 12.17 3.21
C TYR A 252 16.30 11.51 3.85
N THR A 253 16.92 12.18 4.78
CA THR A 253 18.13 11.68 5.45
C THR A 253 17.91 11.58 6.95
N TYR A 254 18.18 10.40 7.50
CA TYR A 254 18.21 10.15 8.92
C TYR A 254 19.65 10.23 9.44
N THR A 255 19.85 10.98 10.50
CA THR A 255 21.12 10.96 11.24
C THR A 255 20.87 10.40 12.64
N SER A 256 21.47 9.26 12.93
CA SER A 256 21.37 8.63 14.25
C SER A 256 22.10 9.46 15.31
N THR A 257 21.79 9.21 16.57
CA THR A 257 22.51 9.81 17.72
C THR A 257 24.00 9.50 17.72
N SER A 258 24.43 8.43 17.03
CA SER A 258 25.83 8.08 16.81
C SER A 258 26.46 8.78 15.59
N GLY A 259 25.76 9.71 14.94
CA GLY A 259 26.24 10.44 13.77
C GLY A 259 26.18 9.66 12.44
N GLN A 260 25.65 8.45 12.43
CA GLN A 260 25.49 7.69 11.19
C GLN A 260 24.30 8.23 10.39
N THR A 261 24.53 8.53 9.13
CA THR A 261 23.51 9.03 8.21
C THR A 261 22.99 7.89 7.33
N LYS A 262 21.67 7.73 7.28
CA LYS A 262 20.98 6.83 6.35
C LYS A 262 20.05 7.63 5.45
N ASP A 263 20.07 7.30 4.19
CA ASP A 263 19.13 7.82 3.21
C ASP A 263 17.89 6.91 3.18
N TRP A 264 16.71 7.48 3.36
CA TRP A 264 15.44 6.74 3.43
C TRP A 264 14.89 6.35 2.07
N GLY A 265 15.27 7.10 1.03
CA GLY A 265 14.83 6.88 -0.35
C GLY A 265 15.73 5.95 -1.15
N LYS A 266 16.82 5.42 -0.57
CA LYS A 266 17.69 4.46 -1.27
C LYS A 266 17.01 3.12 -1.49
N SER A 267 17.60 2.35 -2.40
CA SER A 267 17.16 1.00 -2.69
C SER A 267 16.99 0.16 -1.42
N ALA A 268 15.87 -0.52 -1.35
CA ALA A 268 15.52 -1.40 -0.25
C ALA A 268 15.04 -2.76 -0.77
N VAL A 269 15.45 -3.81 -0.08
CA VAL A 269 14.87 -5.16 -0.23
C VAL A 269 14.03 -5.44 1.01
N ALA A 270 12.81 -5.89 0.82
CA ALA A 270 11.90 -6.25 1.89
C ALA A 270 11.35 -7.66 1.69
N LEU A 271 11.43 -8.48 2.74
CA LEU A 271 10.74 -9.76 2.86
C LEU A 271 9.46 -9.53 3.67
N SER A 272 8.37 -10.15 3.28
CA SER A 272 7.08 -10.07 4.00
C SER A 272 6.43 -11.43 4.15
N VAL A 273 5.67 -11.60 5.22
CA VAL A 273 4.76 -12.73 5.45
C VAL A 273 3.46 -12.18 5.99
N VAL A 274 2.34 -12.50 5.37
CA VAL A 274 1.01 -12.02 5.77
C VAL A 274 0.04 -13.18 5.79
N HIS A 275 -0.83 -13.18 6.80
CA HIS A 275 -1.96 -14.11 6.90
C HIS A 275 -3.26 -13.33 7.05
N SER A 276 -4.32 -13.79 6.39
CA SER A 276 -5.67 -13.21 6.44
C SER A 276 -6.67 -14.21 7.02
N PHE A 277 -7.65 -13.67 7.77
CA PHE A 277 -8.69 -14.42 8.47
C PHE A 277 -10.07 -14.08 7.93
#